data_776b13c1e5f73130602e23601340934e
#
_entry.id   776b13c1e5f73130602e23601340934e
#
_cell.length_a   1.000
_cell.length_b   1.000
_cell.length_c   1.000
_cell.angle_alpha   90.00
_cell.angle_beta   90.00
_cell.angle_gamma   90.00
#
_symmetry.space_group_name_H-M   'P 1'
#
loop_
_entity.id
_entity.type
_entity.pdbx_description
1 polymer ?
#
loop_
_entity_poly.entity_id
_entity_poly.type
_entity_poly.pdbx_seq_one_letter_code
_entity_poly.pdbx_strand_id
1 'polypeptide(L)'
;MSVWKRGCLVAVVAFALVAVVFWVVLGGGELQTDGEVTASPLDAAISNAREETQRAIVGDSEARVLFGDLHVHSTLSVDAFQWSLPLMGGEGVHPPADACDFARFCSQLDFFSLTDHAEALTARTWKMIR
;
A
#
# COMPACT_ATOMS: atom_id res chain seq x y z
N MET A 1 -40.08 19.90 21.71
CA MET A 1 -38.63 20.16 21.48
C MET A 1 -38.54 21.48 20.73
N SER A 2 -37.80 22.45 21.22
CA SER A 2 -37.68 23.77 20.58
C SER A 2 -36.98 23.63 19.20
N VAL A 3 -37.28 24.56 18.29
CA VAL A 3 -36.72 24.59 16.92
C VAL A 3 -35.16 24.52 16.96
N TRP A 4 -34.56 25.19 17.92
CA TRP A 4 -33.11 25.13 18.14
C TRP A 4 -32.63 23.71 18.46
N LYS A 5 -33.27 22.98 19.36
CA LYS A 5 -32.86 21.61 19.70
C LYS A 5 -32.95 20.66 18.50
N ARG A 6 -33.92 20.86 17.61
CA ARG A 6 -34.04 20.10 16.36
C ARG A 6 -32.91 20.46 15.39
N GLY A 7 -32.57 21.74 15.25
CA GLY A 7 -31.48 22.17 14.41
C GLY A 7 -30.13 21.64 14.88
N CYS A 8 -29.84 21.68 16.19
CA CYS A 8 -28.62 21.09 16.75
C CYS A 8 -28.54 19.57 16.51
N LEU A 9 -29.65 18.86 16.71
CA LEU A 9 -29.68 17.41 16.47
C LEU A 9 -29.38 17.07 15.00
N VAL A 10 -30.01 17.79 14.07
CA VAL A 10 -29.77 17.56 12.62
C VAL A 10 -28.30 17.84 12.27
N ALA A 11 -27.71 18.92 12.81
CA ALA A 11 -26.30 19.24 12.56
C ALA A 11 -25.35 18.16 13.10
N VAL A 12 -25.61 17.63 14.30
CA VAL A 12 -24.81 16.55 14.90
C VAL A 12 -24.94 15.26 14.09
N VAL A 13 -26.14 14.90 13.66
CA VAL A 13 -26.34 13.70 12.82
C VAL A 13 -25.67 13.85 11.46
N ALA A 14 -25.77 15.02 10.83
CA ALA A 14 -25.11 15.28 9.56
C ALA A 14 -23.57 15.20 9.69
N PHE A 15 -23.02 15.79 10.75
CA PHE A 15 -21.58 15.70 11.02
C PHE A 15 -21.13 14.25 11.27
N ALA A 16 -21.89 13.48 12.06
CA ALA A 16 -21.58 12.08 12.31
C ALA A 16 -21.61 11.24 11.02
N LEU A 17 -22.59 11.46 10.15
CA LEU A 17 -22.66 10.80 8.84
C LEU A 17 -21.45 11.14 7.96
N VAL A 18 -21.08 12.42 7.89
CA VAL A 18 -19.90 12.86 7.14
C VAL A 18 -18.64 12.22 7.70
N ALA A 19 -18.48 12.14 9.02
CA ALA A 19 -17.35 11.50 9.66
C ALA A 19 -17.27 9.99 9.36
N VAL A 20 -18.41 9.31 9.38
CA VAL A 20 -18.48 7.87 9.01
C VAL A 20 -18.14 7.65 7.53
N VAL A 21 -18.71 8.47 6.64
CA VAL A 21 -18.39 8.38 5.19
C VAL A 21 -16.90 8.63 4.96
N PHE A 22 -16.36 9.66 5.60
CA PHE A 22 -14.93 9.98 5.52
C PHE A 22 -14.07 8.80 6.01
N TRP A 23 -14.43 8.21 7.15
CA TRP A 23 -13.73 7.04 7.69
C TRP A 23 -13.78 5.82 6.76
N VAL A 24 -14.96 5.52 6.19
CA VAL A 24 -15.16 4.41 5.23
C VAL A 24 -14.39 4.66 3.93
N VAL A 25 -14.43 5.89 3.40
CA VAL A 25 -13.74 6.25 2.14
C VAL A 25 -12.22 6.20 2.29
N LEU A 26 -11.70 6.57 3.48
CA LEU A 26 -10.27 6.47 3.77
C LEU A 26 -9.82 5.05 4.12
N GLY A 27 -10.75 4.08 4.21
CA GLY A 27 -10.41 2.70 4.50
C GLY A 27 -9.96 2.42 5.93
N GLY A 28 -9.98 3.40 6.80
CA GLY A 28 -9.66 3.36 8.25
C GLY A 28 -8.39 2.56 8.57
N GLY A 29 -7.46 3.08 9.25
CA GLY A 29 -6.51 2.24 9.93
C GLY A 29 -5.04 2.62 9.75
N GLU A 30 -4.35 2.27 8.69
CA GLU A 30 -2.88 2.26 8.67
C GLU A 30 -2.25 3.47 7.98
N LEU A 31 -3.00 4.56 7.82
CA LEU A 31 -2.57 5.78 7.13
C LEU A 31 -1.25 6.40 7.64
N GLN A 32 -0.85 6.08 8.86
CA GLN A 32 0.28 6.72 9.52
C GLN A 32 1.26 5.73 10.15
N THR A 33 1.17 4.47 9.76
CA THR A 33 2.07 3.41 10.21
C THR A 33 2.84 2.85 9.03
N ASP A 34 3.91 2.14 9.30
CA ASP A 34 4.66 1.36 8.31
C ASP A 34 3.97 0.03 7.96
N GLY A 35 2.89 -0.32 8.68
CA GLY A 35 2.15 -1.56 8.54
C GLY A 35 2.89 -2.77 9.12
N GLU A 36 2.32 -3.94 8.93
CA GLU A 36 2.91 -5.22 9.33
C GLU A 36 3.02 -6.15 8.12
N VAL A 37 4.15 -6.85 8.01
CA VAL A 37 4.33 -7.88 7.00
C VAL A 37 3.46 -9.09 7.35
N THR A 38 2.41 -9.33 6.58
CA THR A 38 1.40 -10.37 6.85
C THR A 38 1.25 -11.40 5.74
N ALA A 39 1.79 -11.12 4.55
CA ALA A 39 1.68 -12.03 3.42
C ALA A 39 2.45 -13.34 3.64
N SER A 40 1.95 -14.40 3.03
CA SER A 40 2.62 -15.69 3.01
C SER A 40 3.43 -15.85 1.72
N PRO A 41 4.54 -16.62 1.76
CA PRO A 41 5.28 -16.96 0.55
C PRO A 41 4.38 -17.62 -0.50
N LEU A 42 4.69 -17.39 -1.78
CA LEU A 42 4.04 -18.08 -2.88
C LEU A 42 4.26 -19.60 -2.77
N ASP A 43 3.35 -20.34 -3.40
CA ASP A 43 3.48 -21.78 -3.53
C ASP A 43 4.85 -22.16 -4.11
N ALA A 44 5.48 -23.16 -3.52
CA ALA A 44 6.79 -23.65 -3.95
C ALA A 44 6.83 -24.08 -5.43
N ALA A 45 5.70 -24.54 -5.99
CA ALA A 45 5.61 -24.89 -7.39
C ALA A 45 5.81 -23.66 -8.29
N ILE A 46 5.25 -22.50 -7.91
CA ILE A 46 5.40 -21.24 -8.66
C ILE A 46 6.85 -20.76 -8.56
N SER A 47 7.43 -20.78 -7.36
CA SER A 47 8.82 -20.38 -7.14
C SER A 47 9.80 -21.25 -7.92
N ASN A 48 9.60 -22.57 -7.92
CA ASN A 48 10.44 -23.51 -8.66
C ASN A 48 10.32 -23.32 -10.19
N ALA A 49 9.11 -23.12 -10.70
CA ALA A 49 8.90 -22.86 -12.12
C ALA A 49 9.60 -21.57 -12.60
N ARG A 50 9.62 -20.54 -11.76
CA ARG A 50 10.33 -19.29 -12.01
C ARG A 50 11.84 -19.52 -12.03
N GLU A 51 12.41 -20.24 -11.07
CA GLU A 51 13.84 -20.57 -11.03
C GLU A 51 14.26 -21.39 -12.25
N GLU A 52 13.44 -22.37 -12.67
CA GLU A 52 13.70 -23.16 -13.86
C GLU A 52 13.72 -22.30 -15.13
N THR A 53 12.76 -21.37 -15.24
CA THR A 53 12.73 -20.42 -16.36
C THR A 53 13.96 -19.51 -16.36
N GLN A 54 14.39 -19.02 -15.21
CA GLN A 54 15.62 -18.22 -15.10
C GLN A 54 16.86 -19.02 -15.54
N ARG A 55 17.00 -20.26 -15.08
CA ARG A 55 18.11 -21.13 -15.48
C ARG A 55 18.10 -21.40 -16.98
N ALA A 56 16.93 -21.60 -17.58
CA ALA A 56 16.79 -21.80 -19.03
C ALA A 56 17.25 -20.57 -19.84
N ILE A 57 17.04 -19.36 -19.33
CA ILE A 57 17.48 -18.12 -19.98
C ILE A 57 18.99 -17.93 -19.88
N VAL A 58 19.57 -18.23 -18.73
CA VAL A 58 20.99 -17.92 -18.43
C VAL A 58 21.92 -19.06 -18.89
N GLY A 59 21.41 -20.29 -18.98
CA GLY A 59 22.22 -21.48 -19.31
C GLY A 59 23.31 -21.74 -18.28
N ASP A 60 24.48 -22.15 -18.72
CA ASP A 60 25.65 -22.42 -17.88
C ASP A 60 26.45 -21.17 -17.51
N SER A 61 25.95 -19.97 -17.79
CA SER A 61 26.61 -18.71 -17.44
C SER A 61 26.56 -18.46 -15.93
N GLU A 62 27.59 -17.84 -15.39
CA GLU A 62 27.59 -17.30 -14.02
C GLU A 62 26.74 -16.02 -13.89
N ALA A 63 26.27 -15.45 -15.01
CA ALA A 63 25.40 -14.30 -15.03
C ALA A 63 24.03 -14.63 -14.39
N ARG A 64 23.42 -13.65 -13.76
CA ARG A 64 22.05 -13.74 -13.23
C ARG A 64 21.18 -12.70 -13.88
N VAL A 65 19.97 -13.08 -14.25
CA VAL A 65 18.93 -12.12 -14.63
C VAL A 65 18.14 -11.80 -13.35
N LEU A 66 18.19 -10.56 -12.93
CA LEU A 66 17.45 -10.07 -11.78
C LEU A 66 16.24 -9.27 -12.24
N PHE A 67 15.12 -9.49 -11.57
CA PHE A 67 13.87 -8.78 -11.83
C PHE A 67 13.57 -7.87 -10.64
N GLY A 68 13.32 -6.60 -10.92
CA GLY A 68 13.06 -5.65 -9.86
C GLY A 68 12.22 -4.47 -10.31
N ASP A 69 11.76 -3.70 -9.34
CA ASP A 69 11.03 -2.46 -9.55
C ASP A 69 11.68 -1.34 -8.73
N LEU A 70 12.04 -0.26 -9.40
CA LEU A 70 12.64 0.92 -8.79
C LEU A 70 11.67 2.09 -8.70
N HIS A 71 10.38 1.84 -8.93
CA HIS A 71 9.36 2.88 -8.92
C HIS A 71 8.10 2.38 -8.20
N VAL A 72 8.18 2.32 -6.87
CA VAL A 72 7.08 1.84 -6.02
C VAL A 72 6.68 2.95 -5.06
N HIS A 73 5.39 3.27 -5.02
CA HIS A 73 4.83 4.24 -4.09
C HIS A 73 3.96 3.54 -3.06
N SER A 74 4.06 3.99 -1.82
CA SER A 74 3.16 3.61 -0.73
C SER A 74 2.11 4.71 -0.49
N THR A 75 1.23 4.53 0.47
CA THR A 75 0.28 5.57 0.89
C THR A 75 0.93 6.84 1.44
N LEU A 76 2.23 6.85 1.59
CA LEU A 76 2.98 8.07 1.95
C LEU A 76 3.13 9.02 0.77
N SER A 77 2.90 8.56 -0.47
CA SER A 77 2.79 9.40 -1.66
C SER A 77 1.34 9.82 -1.90
N VAL A 78 1.11 11.11 -2.16
CA VAL A 78 -0.24 11.67 -2.32
C VAL A 78 -1.00 11.01 -3.48
N ASP A 79 -0.34 10.75 -4.58
CA ASP A 79 -0.90 10.11 -5.77
C ASP A 79 -1.32 8.65 -5.49
N ALA A 80 -0.43 7.84 -4.93
CA ALA A 80 -0.73 6.47 -4.54
C ALA A 80 -1.88 6.44 -3.51
N PHE A 81 -1.85 7.33 -2.51
CA PHE A 81 -2.93 7.48 -1.56
C PHE A 81 -4.28 7.78 -2.23
N GLN A 82 -4.33 8.75 -3.15
CA GLN A 82 -5.57 9.13 -3.82
C GLN A 82 -6.14 7.99 -4.67
N TRP A 83 -5.30 7.30 -5.45
CA TRP A 83 -5.73 6.20 -6.31
C TRP A 83 -6.11 4.95 -5.54
N SER A 84 -5.59 4.76 -4.33
CA SER A 84 -5.94 3.62 -3.46
C SER A 84 -7.31 3.78 -2.78
N LEU A 85 -7.89 4.98 -2.76
CA LEU A 85 -9.18 5.21 -2.12
C LEU A 85 -10.30 4.43 -2.84
N PRO A 86 -11.23 3.81 -2.08
CA PRO A 86 -12.37 3.10 -2.68
C PRO A 86 -13.23 3.96 -3.60
N LEU A 87 -13.33 5.26 -3.34
CA LEU A 87 -14.04 6.21 -4.20
C LEU A 87 -13.40 6.33 -5.61
N MET A 88 -12.10 6.09 -5.71
CA MET A 88 -11.33 6.09 -6.97
C MET A 88 -11.21 4.69 -7.58
N GLY A 89 -11.88 3.70 -7.00
CA GLY A 89 -11.82 2.30 -7.44
C GLY A 89 -10.65 1.51 -6.86
N GLY A 90 -9.93 2.06 -5.88
CA GLY A 90 -8.85 1.37 -5.18
C GLY A 90 -9.35 0.45 -4.08
N GLU A 91 -8.46 -0.38 -3.57
CA GLU A 91 -8.76 -1.40 -2.55
C GLU A 91 -8.54 -0.90 -1.12
N GLY A 92 -8.02 0.30 -0.95
CA GLY A 92 -7.72 0.90 0.35
C GLY A 92 -6.29 1.44 0.41
N VAL A 93 -5.86 1.77 1.61
CA VAL A 93 -4.52 2.31 1.85
C VAL A 93 -3.49 1.18 2.01
N HIS A 94 -2.35 1.36 1.40
CA HIS A 94 -1.25 0.39 1.38
C HIS A 94 0.01 1.00 1.97
N PRO A 95 0.32 0.73 3.24
CA PRO A 95 1.53 1.22 3.89
C PRO A 95 2.80 0.56 3.31
N PRO A 96 4.01 1.04 3.65
CA PRO A 96 5.27 0.47 3.17
C PRO A 96 5.40 -1.05 3.33
N ALA A 97 4.85 -1.63 4.40
CA ALA A 97 4.88 -3.08 4.62
C ALA A 97 4.15 -3.86 3.53
N ASP A 98 3.01 -3.36 3.03
CA ASP A 98 2.25 -4.00 1.94
C ASP A 98 3.07 -4.02 0.65
N ALA A 99 3.82 -2.97 0.36
CA ALA A 99 4.73 -2.95 -0.78
C ALA A 99 5.84 -4.00 -0.63
N CYS A 100 6.38 -4.17 0.57
CA CYS A 100 7.35 -5.23 0.87
C CYS A 100 6.75 -6.62 0.68
N ASP A 101 5.53 -6.84 1.18
CA ASP A 101 4.82 -8.11 1.04
C ASP A 101 4.54 -8.44 -0.42
N PHE A 102 4.08 -7.45 -1.19
CA PHE A 102 3.81 -7.62 -2.62
C PHE A 102 5.10 -7.95 -3.38
N ALA A 103 6.16 -7.18 -3.17
CA ALA A 103 7.44 -7.40 -3.83
C ALA A 103 8.02 -8.78 -3.53
N ARG A 104 7.97 -9.19 -2.26
CA ARG A 104 8.61 -10.41 -1.76
C ARG A 104 7.79 -11.67 -2.03
N PHE A 105 6.48 -11.62 -1.82
CA PHE A 105 5.63 -12.81 -1.80
C PHE A 105 4.70 -12.92 -3.01
N CYS A 106 4.25 -11.80 -3.59
CA CYS A 106 3.37 -11.83 -4.76
C CYS A 106 4.16 -11.78 -6.07
N SER A 107 5.04 -10.78 -6.24
CA SER A 107 5.82 -10.60 -7.46
C SER A 107 7.17 -11.32 -7.43
N GLN A 108 7.65 -11.72 -6.26
CA GLN A 108 8.98 -12.34 -6.07
C GLN A 108 10.10 -11.55 -6.74
N LEU A 109 10.13 -10.25 -6.51
CA LEU A 109 11.19 -9.40 -7.03
C LEU A 109 12.51 -9.72 -6.35
N ASP A 110 13.60 -9.67 -7.10
CA ASP A 110 14.95 -9.80 -6.58
C ASP A 110 15.40 -8.52 -5.86
N PHE A 111 14.87 -7.38 -6.29
CA PHE A 111 15.07 -6.09 -5.65
C PHE A 111 13.90 -5.15 -5.93
N PHE A 112 13.67 -4.20 -5.02
CA PHE A 112 12.74 -3.09 -5.25
C PHE A 112 13.17 -1.87 -4.43
N SER A 113 12.62 -0.71 -4.76
CA SER A 113 12.83 0.52 -4.02
C SER A 113 11.53 1.27 -3.85
N LEU A 114 11.19 1.63 -2.61
CA LEU A 114 10.16 2.61 -2.34
C LEU A 114 10.67 3.99 -2.77
N THR A 115 9.89 4.66 -3.60
CA THR A 115 10.21 5.96 -4.19
C THR A 115 9.07 6.95 -3.97
N ASP A 116 8.56 6.98 -2.75
CA ASP A 116 7.52 7.93 -2.35
C ASP A 116 7.93 9.36 -2.64
N HIS A 117 6.95 10.19 -3.02
CA HIS A 117 7.17 11.57 -3.37
C HIS A 117 7.80 12.38 -2.22
N ALA A 118 8.87 13.11 -2.52
CA ALA A 118 9.66 13.85 -1.54
C ALA A 118 8.86 14.91 -0.78
N GLU A 119 7.86 15.52 -1.41
CA GLU A 119 6.98 16.53 -0.80
C GLU A 119 6.10 15.96 0.34
N ALA A 120 5.86 14.65 0.34
CA ALA A 120 5.15 13.95 1.41
C ALA A 120 6.10 13.44 2.51
N LEU A 121 7.41 13.44 2.28
CA LEU A 121 8.40 12.92 3.21
C LEU A 121 8.70 13.92 4.33
N THR A 122 8.31 13.55 5.52
CA THR A 122 8.71 14.20 6.78
C THR A 122 9.81 13.38 7.46
N ALA A 123 10.45 13.93 8.49
CA ALA A 123 11.40 13.16 9.30
C ALA A 123 10.78 11.91 9.94
N ARG A 124 9.45 11.92 10.17
CA ARG A 124 8.71 10.76 10.66
C ARG A 124 8.51 9.72 9.57
N THR A 125 7.95 10.10 8.41
CA THR A 125 7.68 9.18 7.32
C THR A 125 8.95 8.59 6.74
N TRP A 126 10.04 9.37 6.70
CA TRP A 126 11.36 8.85 6.33
C TRP A 126 11.85 7.69 7.21
N LYS A 127 11.49 7.70 8.50
CA LYS A 127 11.83 6.58 9.40
C LYS A 127 10.98 5.34 9.15
N MET A 128 9.81 5.48 8.56
CA MET A 128 8.90 4.37 8.28
C MET A 128 9.31 3.59 7.03
N ILE A 129 9.93 4.25 6.05
CA ILE A 129 10.36 3.62 4.78
C ILE A 129 11.82 3.17 4.79
N ARG A 130 12.53 3.36 5.86
CA ARG A 130 13.94 3.02 6.06
C ARG A 130 14.10 1.77 6.92
#